data_84dfdd2285f26730da9c69ee6f23a526
#
_entry.id   84dfdd2285f26730da9c69ee6f23a526
#
_cell.length_a   1.000
_cell.length_b   1.000
_cell.length_c   1.000
_cell.angle_alpha   90.00
_cell.angle_beta   90.00
_cell.angle_gamma   90.00
#
_symmetry.space_group_name_H-M   'P 1'
#
loop_
_entity.id
_entity.type
_entity.pdbx_description
1 polymer ?
#
loop_
_entity_poly.entity_id
_entity_poly.type
_entity_poly.pdbx_seq_one_letter_code
_entity_poly.pdbx_strand_id
1 'polypeptide(L)'
;LSNCVNSGIDTVGILTQYQPLELNEYIGNGQPWGLNKTHSCAQVLPPYERHDKKSGWYKGTANAIYQNIDFIERFHPDYVVILSGDHIYKMDYAAMVEYHEKHNAACTIAVRTVPLEEASRLIKCLGQPLTP
;
A
#
# COMPACT_ATOMS: atom_id res chain seq x y z
N LEU A 1 -8.25 3.60 -3.69
CA LEU A 1 -8.19 3.18 -5.10
C LEU A 1 -8.37 4.35 -6.06
N SER A 2 -9.35 5.24 -5.85
CA SER A 2 -9.60 6.38 -6.76
C SER A 2 -8.37 7.27 -6.95
N ASN A 3 -7.61 7.58 -5.89
CA ASN A 3 -6.37 8.36 -6.01
C ASN A 3 -5.33 7.63 -6.87
N CYS A 4 -5.22 6.30 -6.74
CA CYS A 4 -4.29 5.50 -7.56
C CYS A 4 -4.63 5.63 -9.04
N VAL A 5 -5.89 5.37 -9.39
CA VAL A 5 -6.36 5.46 -10.79
C VAL A 5 -6.21 6.86 -11.35
N ASN A 6 -6.58 7.89 -10.57
CA ASN A 6 -6.43 9.29 -10.99
C ASN A 6 -4.96 9.73 -11.17
N SER A 7 -4.04 9.01 -10.54
CA SER A 7 -2.58 9.22 -10.68
C SER A 7 -1.94 8.29 -11.73
N GLY A 8 -2.74 7.59 -12.53
CA GLY A 8 -2.25 6.69 -13.57
C GLY A 8 -1.72 5.34 -13.06
N ILE A 9 -1.96 4.99 -11.80
CA ILE A 9 -1.59 3.68 -11.25
C ILE A 9 -2.68 2.68 -11.63
N ASP A 10 -2.33 1.70 -12.42
CA ASP A 10 -3.24 0.71 -13.00
C ASP A 10 -3.17 -0.68 -12.34
N THR A 11 -2.15 -0.92 -11.52
CA THR A 11 -1.97 -2.19 -10.81
C THR A 11 -1.89 -1.95 -9.30
N VAL A 12 -2.85 -2.50 -8.56
CA VAL A 12 -2.97 -2.27 -7.12
C VAL A 12 -3.10 -3.60 -6.37
N GLY A 13 -2.14 -3.90 -5.51
CA GLY A 13 -2.21 -4.98 -4.53
C GLY A 13 -2.78 -4.48 -3.20
N ILE A 14 -3.84 -5.09 -2.70
CA ILE A 14 -4.49 -4.71 -1.45
C ILE A 14 -4.17 -5.76 -0.39
N LEU A 15 -3.30 -5.41 0.55
CA LEU A 15 -2.85 -6.28 1.63
C LEU A 15 -3.88 -6.26 2.76
N THR A 16 -4.57 -7.39 2.97
CA THR A 16 -5.63 -7.51 3.98
C THR A 16 -5.27 -8.55 5.02
N GLN A 17 -5.64 -8.33 6.28
CA GLN A 17 -5.39 -9.30 7.36
C GLN A 17 -6.64 -9.59 8.19
N TYR A 18 -7.46 -8.59 8.47
CA TYR A 18 -8.66 -8.71 9.30
C TYR A 18 -9.91 -8.47 8.49
N GLN A 19 -10.97 -9.24 8.76
CA GLN A 19 -12.29 -9.12 8.13
C GLN A 19 -12.24 -8.91 6.60
N PRO A 20 -11.55 -9.79 5.86
CA PRO A 20 -11.30 -9.56 4.44
C PRO A 20 -12.56 -9.72 3.58
N LEU A 21 -13.63 -10.37 4.08
CA LEU A 21 -14.79 -10.74 3.27
C LEU A 21 -15.51 -9.52 2.69
N GLU A 22 -15.94 -8.61 3.55
CA GLU A 22 -16.65 -7.39 3.12
C GLU A 22 -15.79 -6.52 2.19
N LEU A 23 -14.50 -6.40 2.52
CA LEU A 23 -13.56 -5.64 1.69
C LEU A 23 -13.34 -6.30 0.33
N ASN A 24 -13.24 -7.63 0.31
CA ASN A 24 -13.10 -8.41 -0.93
C ASN A 24 -14.34 -8.25 -1.81
N GLU A 25 -15.52 -8.32 -1.23
CA GLU A 25 -16.78 -8.12 -1.95
C GLU A 25 -16.89 -6.71 -2.52
N TYR A 26 -16.50 -5.70 -1.73
CA TYR A 26 -16.52 -4.29 -2.16
C TYR A 26 -15.52 -4.00 -3.27
N ILE A 27 -14.31 -4.53 -3.18
CA ILE A 27 -13.28 -4.36 -4.20
C ILE A 27 -13.60 -5.19 -5.45
N GLY A 28 -14.09 -6.41 -5.27
CA GLY A 28 -14.37 -7.33 -6.35
C GLY A 28 -13.14 -7.50 -7.25
N ASN A 29 -13.34 -7.32 -8.54
CA ASN A 29 -12.28 -7.34 -9.55
C ASN A 29 -11.74 -5.93 -9.93
N GLY A 30 -12.06 -4.91 -9.16
CA GLY A 30 -11.66 -3.53 -9.43
C GLY A 30 -12.49 -2.80 -10.50
N GLN A 31 -13.59 -3.39 -10.96
CA GLN A 31 -14.45 -2.81 -12.00
C GLN A 31 -14.93 -1.38 -11.71
N PRO A 32 -15.36 -1.02 -10.48
CA PRO A 32 -15.79 0.35 -10.17
C PRO A 32 -14.72 1.41 -10.43
N TRP A 33 -13.46 1.00 -10.46
CA TRP A 33 -12.30 1.88 -10.71
C TRP A 33 -11.68 1.66 -12.10
N GLY A 34 -12.24 0.78 -12.92
CA GLY A 34 -11.68 0.43 -14.22
C GLY A 34 -10.40 -0.39 -14.15
N LEU A 35 -10.11 -1.03 -13.00
CA LEU A 35 -8.94 -1.87 -12.75
C LEU A 35 -9.18 -3.36 -13.11
N ASN A 36 -10.01 -3.62 -14.11
CA ASN A 36 -10.36 -4.96 -14.57
C ASN A 36 -10.05 -5.20 -16.05
N LYS A 37 -9.08 -4.47 -16.59
CA LYS A 37 -8.66 -4.56 -17.99
C LYS A 37 -7.43 -5.48 -18.13
N THR A 38 -7.05 -5.78 -19.36
CA THR A 38 -5.94 -6.68 -19.68
C THR A 38 -4.60 -6.31 -19.04
N HIS A 39 -4.36 -5.00 -18.85
CA HIS A 39 -3.12 -4.47 -18.27
C HIS A 39 -3.35 -3.70 -16.96
N SER A 40 -4.52 -3.87 -16.33
CA SER A 40 -4.82 -3.22 -15.05
C SER A 40 -5.52 -4.19 -14.12
N CYS A 41 -5.11 -4.21 -12.85
CA CYS A 41 -5.75 -5.08 -11.87
C CYS A 41 -5.81 -4.46 -10.47
N ALA A 42 -6.89 -4.78 -9.76
CA ALA A 42 -6.95 -4.67 -8.31
C ALA A 42 -7.02 -6.09 -7.74
N GLN A 43 -6.04 -6.47 -6.96
CA GLN A 43 -5.98 -7.80 -6.38
C GLN A 43 -5.84 -7.73 -4.86
N VAL A 44 -6.73 -8.42 -4.15
CA VAL A 44 -6.63 -8.59 -2.71
C VAL A 44 -5.63 -9.70 -2.41
N LEU A 45 -4.70 -9.42 -1.52
CA LEU A 45 -3.58 -10.27 -1.15
C LEU A 45 -3.66 -10.57 0.36
N PRO A 46 -4.40 -11.62 0.76
CA PRO A 46 -4.43 -12.07 2.15
C PRO A 46 -3.12 -12.77 2.53
N PRO A 47 -2.78 -12.84 3.83
CA PRO A 47 -1.66 -13.65 4.28
C PRO A 47 -1.92 -15.13 3.95
N TYR A 48 -0.90 -15.85 3.51
CA TYR A 48 -0.99 -17.27 3.21
C TYR A 48 0.27 -18.01 3.67
N GLU A 49 0.11 -19.27 4.00
CA GLU A 49 1.24 -20.15 4.30
C GLU A 49 1.83 -20.71 3.01
N ARG A 50 3.14 -20.61 2.87
CA ARG A 50 3.90 -21.32 1.84
C ARG A 50 4.48 -22.60 2.40
N HIS A 51 4.48 -23.67 1.62
CA HIS A 51 5.05 -24.95 2.01
C HIS A 51 6.54 -24.87 2.38
N ASP A 52 7.26 -23.94 1.79
CA ASP A 52 8.72 -23.77 1.91
C ASP A 52 9.13 -22.72 2.96
N LYS A 53 8.21 -21.88 3.39
CA LYS A 53 8.45 -20.84 4.39
C LYS A 53 7.27 -20.80 5.36
N LYS A 54 7.55 -20.79 6.66
CA LYS A 54 6.56 -20.51 7.71
C LYS A 54 6.10 -19.05 7.64
N SER A 55 5.49 -18.68 6.52
CA SER A 55 4.82 -17.41 6.35
C SER A 55 3.37 -17.61 6.81
N GLY A 56 2.98 -16.92 7.82
CA GLY A 56 1.61 -16.89 8.32
C GLY A 56 1.12 -15.45 8.32
N TRP A 57 0.40 -15.09 9.35
CA TRP A 57 -0.07 -13.73 9.57
C TRP A 57 1.03 -12.69 9.37
N TYR A 58 0.68 -11.56 8.76
CA TYR A 58 1.61 -10.44 8.60
C TYR A 58 2.08 -9.93 9.96
N LYS A 59 3.39 -9.86 10.16
CA LYS A 59 4.03 -9.36 11.39
C LYS A 59 4.26 -7.85 11.37
N GLY A 60 3.46 -7.11 10.62
CA GLY A 60 3.54 -5.68 10.39
C GLY A 60 3.56 -5.31 8.91
N THR A 61 3.49 -4.03 8.61
CA THR A 61 3.34 -3.49 7.25
C THR A 61 4.49 -3.88 6.32
N ALA A 62 5.73 -3.76 6.78
CA ALA A 62 6.90 -4.14 5.98
C ALA A 62 6.93 -5.65 5.69
N ASN A 63 6.53 -6.48 6.65
CA ASN A 63 6.44 -7.92 6.45
C ASN A 63 5.34 -8.30 5.46
N ALA A 64 4.22 -7.58 5.47
CA ALA A 64 3.14 -7.78 4.51
C ALA A 64 3.63 -7.52 3.07
N ILE A 65 4.39 -6.47 2.84
CA ILE A 65 4.98 -6.18 1.53
C ILE A 65 5.99 -7.27 1.15
N TYR A 66 6.88 -7.63 2.06
CA TYR A 66 7.90 -8.66 1.82
C TYR A 66 7.30 -10.02 1.45
N GLN A 67 6.21 -10.43 2.11
CA GLN A 67 5.53 -11.68 1.78
C GLN A 67 4.90 -11.67 0.38
N ASN A 68 4.60 -10.50 -0.18
CA ASN A 68 3.97 -10.32 -1.49
C ASN A 68 4.93 -9.80 -2.57
N ILE A 69 6.23 -9.94 -2.36
CA ILE A 69 7.24 -9.45 -3.32
C ILE A 69 7.09 -10.12 -4.71
N ASP A 70 6.72 -11.41 -4.73
CA ASP A 70 6.50 -12.14 -5.98
C ASP A 70 5.31 -11.57 -6.78
N PHE A 71 4.33 -10.96 -6.10
CA PHE A 71 3.25 -10.25 -6.78
C PHE A 71 3.79 -9.00 -7.45
N ILE A 72 4.63 -8.25 -6.77
CA ILE A 72 5.26 -7.03 -7.31
C ILE A 72 6.14 -7.39 -8.52
N GLU A 73 7.01 -8.38 -8.36
CA GLU A 73 7.94 -8.81 -9.40
C GLU A 73 7.24 -9.31 -10.67
N ARG A 74 6.03 -9.88 -10.56
CA ARG A 74 5.24 -10.34 -11.71
C ARG A 74 4.93 -9.22 -12.71
N PHE A 75 4.79 -8.00 -12.24
CA PHE A 75 4.45 -6.85 -13.08
C PHE A 75 5.67 -6.05 -13.54
N HIS A 76 6.86 -6.37 -13.00
CA HIS A 76 8.13 -5.67 -13.33
C HIS A 76 7.99 -4.14 -13.29
N PRO A 77 7.45 -3.54 -12.20
CA PRO A 77 7.24 -2.10 -12.15
C PRO A 77 8.56 -1.36 -12.01
N ASP A 78 8.67 -0.18 -12.64
CA ASP A 78 9.80 0.72 -12.41
C ASP A 78 9.77 1.31 -11.00
N TYR A 79 8.58 1.58 -10.48
CA TYR A 79 8.35 2.15 -9.15
C TYR A 79 7.21 1.44 -8.43
N VAL A 80 7.31 1.41 -7.10
CA VAL A 80 6.27 0.88 -6.20
C VAL A 80 5.84 1.96 -5.23
N VAL A 81 4.56 2.30 -5.24
CA VAL A 81 3.96 3.24 -4.29
C VAL A 81 3.32 2.47 -3.15
N ILE A 82 3.78 2.69 -1.92
CA ILE A 82 3.26 2.02 -0.73
C ILE A 82 2.35 2.99 0.02
N LEU A 83 1.10 2.61 0.22
CA LEU A 83 0.07 3.45 0.79
C LEU A 83 -0.59 2.79 2.00
N SER A 84 -0.94 3.58 3.01
CA SER A 84 -1.83 3.14 4.08
C SER A 84 -3.28 3.16 3.61
N GLY A 85 -4.01 2.07 3.84
CA GLY A 85 -5.39 1.92 3.39
C GLY A 85 -6.41 2.75 4.18
N ASP A 86 -6.07 3.15 5.40
CA ASP A 86 -6.91 3.91 6.33
C ASP A 86 -6.75 5.44 6.20
N HIS A 87 -5.84 5.90 5.37
CA HIS A 87 -5.67 7.32 5.07
C HIS A 87 -6.75 7.81 4.11
N ILE A 88 -7.68 8.62 4.60
CA ILE A 88 -8.73 9.25 3.81
C ILE A 88 -8.29 10.66 3.44
N TYR A 89 -7.72 10.82 2.26
CA TYR A 89 -7.26 12.10 1.72
C TYR A 89 -7.28 12.09 0.20
N LYS A 90 -7.19 13.28 -0.40
CA LYS A 90 -7.02 13.44 -1.84
C LYS A 90 -5.55 13.75 -2.13
N MET A 91 -4.90 12.92 -2.91
CA MET A 91 -3.48 13.09 -3.26
C MET A 91 -3.23 12.63 -4.70
N ASP A 92 -2.37 13.35 -5.37
CA ASP A 92 -1.82 12.98 -6.66
C ASP A 92 -0.46 12.28 -6.47
N TYR A 93 -0.44 10.99 -6.72
CA TYR A 93 0.79 10.20 -6.59
C TYR A 93 1.72 10.36 -7.78
N ALA A 94 1.23 10.84 -8.95
CA ALA A 94 2.08 11.13 -10.09
C ALA A 94 3.11 12.22 -9.75
N ALA A 95 2.68 13.27 -9.05
CA ALA A 95 3.58 14.31 -8.56
C ALA A 95 4.67 13.78 -7.61
N MET A 96 4.35 12.74 -6.81
CA MET A 96 5.32 12.09 -5.94
C MET A 96 6.35 11.28 -6.74
N VAL A 97 5.93 10.60 -7.79
CA VAL A 97 6.81 9.85 -8.70
C VAL A 97 7.72 10.81 -9.48
N GLU A 98 7.18 11.89 -10.03
CA GLU A 98 7.98 12.92 -10.70
C GLU A 98 9.06 13.53 -9.77
N TYR A 99 8.70 13.78 -8.52
CA TYR A 99 9.65 14.26 -7.52
C TYR A 99 10.75 13.22 -7.27
N HIS A 100 10.40 11.95 -7.16
CA HIS A 100 11.32 10.84 -6.97
C HIS A 100 12.35 10.76 -8.12
N GLU A 101 11.87 10.78 -9.37
CA GLU A 101 12.68 10.75 -10.58
C GLU A 101 13.62 11.95 -10.67
N LYS A 102 13.07 13.15 -10.48
CA LYS A 102 13.85 14.40 -10.55
C LYS A 102 15.02 14.42 -9.57
N HIS A 103 14.89 13.78 -8.42
CA HIS A 103 15.94 13.75 -7.40
C HIS A 103 16.80 12.48 -7.47
N ASN A 104 16.52 11.59 -8.41
CA ASN A 104 17.17 10.28 -8.53
C ASN A 104 17.26 9.58 -7.16
N ALA A 105 16.17 9.60 -6.42
CA ALA A 105 16.11 9.13 -5.05
C ALA A 105 15.98 7.59 -4.99
N ALA A 106 16.59 6.95 -4.01
CA ALA A 106 16.36 5.53 -3.76
C ALA A 106 15.01 5.28 -3.05
N CYS A 107 14.53 6.26 -2.29
CA CYS A 107 13.25 6.21 -1.58
C CYS A 107 12.72 7.64 -1.40
N THR A 108 11.42 7.81 -1.59
CA THR A 108 10.73 9.08 -1.34
C THR A 108 9.60 8.85 -0.32
N ILE A 109 9.59 9.62 0.75
CA ILE A 109 8.60 9.48 1.82
C ILE A 109 7.78 10.76 1.90
N ALA A 110 6.47 10.64 1.73
CA ALA A 110 5.55 11.74 1.96
C ALA A 110 5.41 11.99 3.47
N VAL A 111 5.68 13.22 3.90
CA VAL A 111 5.60 13.62 5.31
C VAL A 111 4.71 14.84 5.47
N ARG A 112 4.11 14.96 6.64
CA ARG A 112 3.34 16.13 7.06
C ARG A 112 3.92 16.69 8.35
N THR A 113 4.15 17.98 8.39
CA THR A 113 4.52 18.67 9.62
C THR A 113 3.30 18.76 10.55
N VAL A 114 3.45 18.28 11.76
CA VAL A 114 2.42 18.35 12.81
C VAL A 114 3.03 18.87 14.11
N PRO A 115 2.24 19.55 14.97
CA PRO A 115 2.69 19.90 16.32
C PRO A 115 3.09 18.66 17.11
N LEU A 116 4.08 18.80 18.01
CA LEU A 116 4.62 17.67 18.81
C LEU A 116 3.53 16.95 19.63
N GLU A 117 2.55 17.69 20.10
CA GLU A 117 1.40 17.15 20.85
C GLU A 117 0.56 16.20 20.00
N GLU A 118 0.32 16.54 18.73
CA GLU A 118 -0.39 15.67 17.79
C GLU A 118 0.46 14.45 17.40
N ALA A 119 1.76 14.62 17.19
CA ALA A 119 2.68 13.54 16.89
C ALA A 119 2.66 12.46 17.99
N SER A 120 2.65 12.87 19.25
CA SER A 120 2.56 11.95 20.40
C SER A 120 1.26 11.13 20.40
N ARG A 121 0.14 11.68 19.94
CA ARG A 121 -1.13 10.96 19.81
C ARG A 121 -1.10 9.96 18.67
N LEU A 122 -0.57 10.36 17.51
CA LEU A 122 -0.44 9.50 16.33
C LEU A 122 0.46 8.29 16.59
N ILE A 123 1.59 8.49 17.27
CA ILE A 123 2.51 7.39 17.62
C ILE A 123 1.86 6.42 18.61
N LYS A 124 1.09 6.88 19.56
CA LYS A 124 0.32 6.00 20.47
C LYS A 124 -0.72 5.16 19.74
N CYS A 125 -1.38 5.72 18.73
CA CYS A 125 -2.33 4.97 17.89
C CYS A 125 -1.63 3.86 17.08
N LEU A 126 -0.36 4.02 16.75
CA LEU A 126 0.44 3.01 16.04
C LEU A 126 1.04 1.94 16.96
N GLY A 127 0.77 1.99 18.27
CA GLY A 127 1.21 0.98 19.24
C GLY A 127 2.72 0.89 19.47
N GLN A 128 3.48 1.93 19.07
CA GLN A 128 4.92 1.98 19.28
C GLN A 128 5.23 2.81 20.55
N PRO A 129 6.03 2.27 21.48
CA PRO A 129 6.52 3.07 22.60
C PRO A 129 7.51 4.13 22.06
N LEU A 130 7.34 5.38 22.49
CA LEU A 130 8.37 6.39 22.32
C LEU A 130 9.56 5.97 23.21
N THR A 131 10.61 5.47 22.61
CA THR A 131 11.91 5.39 23.30
C THR A 131 12.52 6.79 23.31
N PRO A 132 13.04 7.27 24.45
CA PRO A 132 13.67 8.59 24.58
C PRO A 132 14.91 8.71 23.70
#